data_51dd5b7c4b435ef3895672170fe6d10f
#
_entry.id   51dd5b7c4b435ef3895672170fe6d10f
#
_cell.length_a   1.000
_cell.length_b   1.000
_cell.length_c   1.000
_cell.angle_alpha   90.00
_cell.angle_beta   90.00
_cell.angle_gamma   90.00
#
_symmetry.space_group_name_H-M   'P 1'
#
loop_
_entity.id
_entity.type
_entity.pdbx_description
1 polymer ?
#
loop_
_entity_poly.entity_id
_entity_poly.type
_entity_poly.pdbx_seq_one_letter_code
_entity_poly.pdbx_strand_id
1 'polypeptide(L)'
;MTFGWCATATARFVDTGFAPAVGLRRGREVLIEPRKALEALGVADEESTVVVLIHAHYDHIGNVDAFERARFVMARAEYDFWVAHPRAQHLTRQLVEVEELDRLRRLFDECRLDLIDAPLTLAPGIELLPGAGHTPGELMVLIDTAVGGVLLTADAVHFDEELERRMPFRHMCDLVAAADSYDAIDALRDSGAAARVIAGHEPAYRQLFPPHPKLPEHAFILSAAI
;
A
#
# COMPACT_ATOMS: atom_id res chain seq x y z
N MET A 1 -8.97 -3.48 -2.99
CA MET A 1 -7.64 -2.88 -3.01
C MET A 1 -7.76 -1.38 -2.92
N THR A 2 -7.14 -0.79 -1.92
CA THR A 2 -7.15 0.65 -1.70
C THR A 2 -5.88 1.22 -2.31
N PHE A 3 -6.05 2.08 -3.30
CA PHE A 3 -4.98 2.84 -3.90
C PHE A 3 -5.00 4.24 -3.28
N GLY A 4 -3.91 4.65 -2.62
CA GLY A 4 -3.87 5.90 -1.88
C GLY A 4 -3.06 6.98 -2.62
N TRP A 5 -3.53 8.21 -2.58
CA TRP A 5 -2.83 9.39 -3.09
C TRP A 5 -2.95 10.56 -2.12
N CYS A 6 -1.82 11.26 -1.91
CA CYS A 6 -1.73 12.47 -1.10
C CYS A 6 -1.25 13.64 -1.97
N ALA A 7 -2.06 14.69 -2.09
CA ALA A 7 -1.70 15.88 -2.84
C ALA A 7 -0.79 16.79 -2.02
N THR A 8 0.51 16.69 -2.25
CA THR A 8 1.52 17.69 -1.86
C THR A 8 2.11 18.32 -3.12
N ALA A 9 3.01 19.27 -3.01
CA ALA A 9 3.74 19.84 -4.16
C ALA A 9 4.49 18.78 -4.99
N THR A 10 4.70 17.60 -4.44
CA THR A 10 5.21 16.39 -5.09
C THR A 10 4.18 15.28 -4.90
N ALA A 11 3.74 14.64 -5.96
CA ALA A 11 2.78 13.54 -5.88
C ALA A 11 3.38 12.34 -5.14
N ARG A 12 2.61 11.77 -4.23
CA ARG A 12 2.95 10.56 -3.49
C ARG A 12 1.87 9.53 -3.71
N PHE A 13 2.27 8.33 -4.04
CA PHE A 13 1.36 7.19 -4.25
C PHE A 13 1.69 6.07 -3.30
N VAL A 14 0.69 5.30 -2.98
CA VAL A 14 0.82 4.07 -2.19
C VAL A 14 0.32 2.94 -3.07
N ASP A 15 1.21 1.99 -3.38
CA ASP A 15 1.02 0.84 -4.24
C ASP A 15 0.67 1.14 -5.71
N THR A 16 0.69 0.10 -6.53
CA THR A 16 0.44 0.22 -7.98
C THR A 16 -0.67 -0.71 -8.49
N GLY A 17 -1.34 -1.43 -7.59
CA GLY A 17 -2.37 -2.40 -7.99
C GLY A 17 -1.80 -3.60 -8.74
N PHE A 18 -2.64 -4.35 -9.44
CA PHE A 18 -2.23 -5.49 -10.27
C PHE A 18 -2.54 -5.26 -11.74
N ALA A 19 -1.71 -5.85 -12.60
CA ALA A 19 -1.86 -5.76 -14.04
C ALA A 19 -3.10 -6.54 -14.53
N PRO A 20 -3.82 -6.07 -15.57
CA PRO A 20 -5.02 -6.74 -16.09
C PRO A 20 -4.81 -8.21 -16.46
N ALA A 21 -3.65 -8.55 -17.03
CA ALA A 21 -3.31 -9.93 -17.37
C ALA A 21 -3.15 -10.84 -16.15
N VAL A 22 -2.62 -10.30 -15.04
CA VAL A 22 -2.52 -11.01 -13.76
C VAL A 22 -3.91 -11.20 -13.17
N GLY A 23 -4.72 -10.15 -13.17
CA GLY A 23 -6.11 -10.22 -12.73
C GLY A 23 -6.89 -11.31 -13.45
N LEU A 24 -6.81 -11.35 -14.77
CA LEU A 24 -7.50 -12.37 -15.58
C LEU A 24 -7.09 -13.80 -15.21
N ARG A 25 -5.78 -14.07 -15.05
CA ARG A 25 -5.30 -15.39 -14.61
C ARG A 25 -5.79 -15.79 -13.23
N ARG A 26 -6.02 -14.80 -12.37
CA ARG A 26 -6.47 -14.98 -10.97
C ARG A 26 -8.00 -14.88 -10.80
N GLY A 27 -8.75 -14.77 -11.90
CA GLY A 27 -10.21 -14.62 -11.88
C GLY A 27 -10.67 -13.29 -11.25
N ARG A 28 -9.87 -12.23 -11.40
CA ARG A 28 -10.14 -10.88 -10.89
C ARG A 28 -10.21 -9.89 -12.05
N GLU A 29 -11.16 -8.98 -11.99
CA GLU A 29 -11.33 -7.93 -12.96
C GLU A 29 -10.65 -6.64 -12.49
N VAL A 30 -9.91 -5.97 -13.39
CA VAL A 30 -9.40 -4.62 -13.18
C VAL A 30 -10.44 -3.65 -13.73
N LEU A 31 -11.17 -2.99 -12.84
CA LEU A 31 -12.23 -2.04 -13.22
C LEU A 31 -11.67 -0.78 -13.89
N ILE A 32 -10.51 -0.32 -13.41
CA ILE A 32 -9.75 0.78 -13.99
C ILE A 32 -8.26 0.57 -13.71
N GLU A 33 -7.43 0.75 -14.74
CA GLU A 33 -5.99 0.69 -14.55
C GLU A 33 -5.51 1.89 -13.74
N PRO A 34 -4.57 1.72 -12.76
CA PRO A 34 -4.10 2.81 -11.90
C PRO A 34 -3.65 4.05 -12.67
N ARG A 35 -2.90 3.88 -13.76
CA ARG A 35 -2.47 5.00 -14.60
C ARG A 35 -3.64 5.79 -15.19
N LYS A 36 -4.65 5.10 -15.71
CA LYS A 36 -5.85 5.76 -16.25
C LYS A 36 -6.64 6.49 -15.16
N ALA A 37 -6.69 5.91 -13.94
CA ALA A 37 -7.30 6.59 -12.80
C ALA A 37 -6.56 7.89 -12.46
N LEU A 38 -5.21 7.85 -12.40
CA LEU A 38 -4.39 9.03 -12.14
C LEU A 38 -4.55 10.11 -13.22
N GLU A 39 -4.54 9.73 -14.49
CA GLU A 39 -4.81 10.65 -15.61
C GLU A 39 -6.18 11.32 -15.49
N ALA A 40 -7.23 10.55 -15.16
CA ALA A 40 -8.58 11.09 -14.94
C ALA A 40 -8.62 12.06 -13.75
N LEU A 41 -7.86 11.79 -12.69
CA LEU A 41 -7.72 12.67 -11.54
C LEU A 41 -6.88 13.93 -11.86
N GLY A 42 -6.13 13.93 -12.96
CA GLY A 42 -5.24 15.02 -13.36
C GLY A 42 -3.89 14.96 -12.64
N VAL A 43 -3.45 13.77 -12.27
CA VAL A 43 -2.17 13.55 -11.62
C VAL A 43 -1.16 13.02 -12.65
N ALA A 44 -0.05 13.72 -12.80
CA ALA A 44 1.01 13.35 -13.74
C ALA A 44 2.08 12.48 -13.06
N ASP A 45 2.68 11.57 -13.83
CA ASP A 45 3.92 10.90 -13.48
C ASP A 45 5.10 11.83 -13.80
N GLU A 46 5.71 12.40 -12.77
CA GLU A 46 6.84 13.32 -12.87
C GLU A 46 8.08 12.74 -12.18
N GLU A 47 9.26 13.28 -12.46
CA GLU A 47 10.50 12.86 -11.80
C GLU A 47 10.47 13.06 -10.27
N SER A 48 9.65 13.96 -9.79
CA SER A 48 9.40 14.19 -8.37
C SER A 48 8.40 13.22 -7.74
N THR A 49 7.77 12.35 -8.54
CA THR A 49 6.79 11.37 -8.06
C THR A 49 7.48 10.31 -7.20
N VAL A 50 6.93 10.04 -6.03
CA VAL A 50 7.37 8.95 -5.15
C VAL A 50 6.23 7.94 -4.99
N VAL A 51 6.54 6.66 -5.21
CA VAL A 51 5.61 5.55 -5.00
C VAL A 51 6.11 4.71 -3.83
N VAL A 52 5.32 4.62 -2.78
CA VAL A 52 5.57 3.70 -1.65
C VAL A 52 4.97 2.35 -2.01
N LEU A 53 5.81 1.33 -2.08
CA LEU A 53 5.40 -0.05 -2.23
C LEU A 53 5.33 -0.66 -0.84
N ILE A 54 4.11 -0.90 -0.35
CA ILE A 54 3.88 -1.32 1.03
C ILE A 54 4.42 -2.73 1.25
N HIS A 55 4.13 -3.65 0.33
CA HIS A 55 4.68 -5.01 0.31
C HIS A 55 4.66 -5.59 -1.11
N ALA A 56 5.25 -6.78 -1.30
CA ALA A 56 5.55 -7.29 -2.63
C ALA A 56 4.52 -8.29 -3.19
N HIS A 57 3.31 -8.37 -2.67
CA HIS A 57 2.28 -9.18 -3.29
C HIS A 57 1.83 -8.60 -4.62
N TYR A 58 1.33 -9.49 -5.51
CA TYR A 58 0.99 -9.18 -6.89
C TYR A 58 0.01 -8.00 -7.05
N ASP A 59 -0.87 -7.79 -6.06
CA ASP A 59 -1.90 -6.75 -6.09
C ASP A 59 -1.43 -5.39 -5.53
N HIS A 60 -0.17 -5.28 -5.15
CA HIS A 60 0.47 -4.05 -4.69
C HIS A 60 1.54 -3.54 -5.66
N ILE A 61 2.29 -4.44 -6.30
CA ILE A 61 3.46 -4.08 -7.14
C ILE A 61 3.26 -4.30 -8.65
N GLY A 62 2.06 -4.68 -9.09
CA GLY A 62 1.82 -5.22 -10.43
C GLY A 62 1.93 -4.23 -11.59
N ASN A 63 1.99 -2.92 -11.34
CA ASN A 63 2.06 -1.90 -12.39
C ASN A 63 3.20 -0.89 -12.19
N VAL A 64 4.32 -1.30 -11.58
CA VAL A 64 5.47 -0.39 -11.37
C VAL A 64 6.00 0.18 -12.69
N ASP A 65 5.93 -0.58 -13.79
CA ASP A 65 6.34 -0.13 -15.12
C ASP A 65 5.47 1.03 -15.67
N ALA A 66 4.28 1.26 -15.11
CA ALA A 66 3.44 2.39 -15.49
C ALA A 66 3.94 3.75 -14.94
N PHE A 67 4.91 3.73 -14.02
CA PHE A 67 5.52 4.90 -13.39
C PHE A 67 6.98 5.04 -13.83
N GLU A 68 7.19 5.32 -15.12
CA GLU A 68 8.52 5.30 -15.74
C GLU A 68 9.50 6.30 -15.13
N ARG A 69 9.01 7.41 -14.59
CA ARG A 69 9.81 8.54 -14.06
C ARG A 69 9.85 8.58 -12.53
N ALA A 70 9.01 7.82 -11.86
CA ALA A 70 8.89 7.81 -10.41
C ALA A 70 10.11 7.15 -9.74
N ARG A 71 10.36 7.56 -8.50
CA ARG A 71 11.17 6.81 -7.53
C ARG A 71 10.26 5.97 -6.67
N PHE A 72 10.77 4.83 -6.23
CA PHE A 72 10.04 3.89 -5.39
C PHE A 72 10.69 3.80 -4.02
N VAL A 73 9.88 3.51 -3.01
CA VAL A 73 10.33 3.28 -1.63
C VAL A 73 9.70 1.98 -1.14
N MET A 74 10.48 1.10 -0.55
CA MET A 74 10.04 -0.17 0.03
C MET A 74 10.84 -0.47 1.29
N ALA A 75 10.27 -1.20 2.25
CA ALA A 75 11.05 -1.69 3.37
C ALA A 75 12.13 -2.67 2.92
N ARG A 76 13.34 -2.53 3.47
CA ARG A 76 14.45 -3.45 3.21
C ARG A 76 14.09 -4.89 3.55
N ALA A 77 13.42 -5.12 4.67
CA ALA A 77 12.99 -6.44 5.10
C ALA A 77 12.07 -7.12 4.06
N GLU A 78 11.22 -6.35 3.37
CA GLU A 78 10.34 -6.85 2.32
C GLU A 78 11.12 -7.26 1.08
N TYR A 79 12.00 -6.38 0.61
CA TYR A 79 12.86 -6.67 -0.53
C TYR A 79 13.75 -7.88 -0.28
N ASP A 80 14.40 -7.95 0.88
CA ASP A 80 15.28 -9.06 1.25
C ASP A 80 14.51 -10.38 1.30
N PHE A 81 13.30 -10.38 1.84
CA PHE A 81 12.47 -11.58 1.93
C PHE A 81 12.08 -12.11 0.54
N TRP A 82 11.57 -11.25 -0.34
CA TRP A 82 11.01 -11.69 -1.62
C TRP A 82 12.02 -11.74 -2.76
N VAL A 83 12.94 -10.79 -2.82
CA VAL A 83 13.85 -10.60 -3.96
C VAL A 83 15.23 -11.17 -3.68
N ALA A 84 15.81 -10.94 -2.51
CA ALA A 84 17.16 -11.40 -2.18
C ALA A 84 17.19 -12.86 -1.72
N HIS A 85 16.10 -13.38 -1.14
CA HIS A 85 16.01 -14.75 -0.62
C HIS A 85 14.96 -15.61 -1.35
N PRO A 86 15.29 -16.21 -2.49
CA PRO A 86 14.34 -16.96 -3.33
C PRO A 86 13.58 -18.09 -2.61
N ARG A 87 14.08 -18.56 -1.45
CA ARG A 87 13.42 -19.62 -0.67
C ARG A 87 12.06 -19.19 -0.11
N ALA A 88 11.88 -17.92 0.19
CA ALA A 88 10.60 -17.37 0.64
C ALA A 88 9.51 -17.53 -0.42
N GLN A 89 9.87 -17.40 -1.70
CA GLN A 89 8.97 -17.55 -2.83
C GLN A 89 8.31 -18.94 -2.90
N HIS A 90 8.93 -19.99 -2.36
CA HIS A 90 8.35 -21.33 -2.35
C HIS A 90 7.22 -21.51 -1.34
N LEU A 91 7.24 -20.77 -0.24
CA LEU A 91 6.27 -20.90 0.84
C LEU A 91 4.94 -20.21 0.50
N THR A 92 5.01 -19.07 -0.20
CA THR A 92 3.86 -18.19 -0.46
C THR A 92 3.77 -17.77 -1.93
N ARG A 93 4.34 -18.58 -2.83
CA ARG A 93 4.43 -18.31 -4.28
C ARG A 93 3.09 -17.93 -4.94
N GLN A 94 1.98 -18.36 -4.39
CA GLN A 94 0.66 -18.01 -4.89
C GLN A 94 0.32 -16.52 -4.74
N LEU A 95 1.04 -15.77 -3.91
CA LEU A 95 0.78 -14.36 -3.62
C LEU A 95 1.69 -13.40 -4.39
N VAL A 96 2.68 -13.91 -5.13
CA VAL A 96 3.61 -13.11 -5.92
C VAL A 96 3.65 -13.57 -7.37
N GLU A 97 4.06 -12.68 -8.25
CA GLU A 97 4.42 -12.97 -9.63
C GLU A 97 5.94 -12.79 -9.80
N VAL A 98 6.62 -13.79 -10.33
CA VAL A 98 8.09 -13.78 -10.45
C VAL A 98 8.57 -12.60 -11.30
N GLU A 99 7.83 -12.31 -12.38
CA GLU A 99 8.12 -11.21 -13.28
C GLU A 99 8.05 -9.85 -12.59
N GLU A 100 7.19 -9.70 -11.58
CA GLU A 100 7.08 -8.46 -10.78
C GLU A 100 8.23 -8.33 -9.81
N LEU A 101 8.67 -9.43 -9.19
CA LEU A 101 9.88 -9.42 -8.34
C LEU A 101 11.14 -9.10 -9.16
N ASP A 102 11.22 -9.58 -10.40
CA ASP A 102 12.31 -9.23 -11.32
C ASP A 102 12.28 -7.74 -11.71
N ARG A 103 11.08 -7.13 -11.78
CA ARG A 103 10.96 -5.67 -11.96
C ARG A 103 11.48 -4.91 -10.75
N LEU A 104 11.16 -5.33 -9.52
CA LEU A 104 11.71 -4.71 -8.31
C LEU A 104 13.24 -4.78 -8.30
N ARG A 105 13.82 -5.92 -8.70
CA ARG A 105 15.28 -6.04 -8.82
C ARG A 105 15.85 -5.04 -9.81
N ARG A 106 15.25 -4.90 -11.00
CA ARG A 106 15.69 -3.90 -11.98
C ARG A 106 15.57 -2.48 -11.44
N LEU A 107 14.47 -2.12 -10.80
CA LEU A 107 14.32 -0.78 -10.19
C LEU A 107 15.42 -0.51 -9.15
N PHE A 108 15.81 -1.52 -8.38
CA PHE A 108 16.92 -1.40 -7.43
C PHE A 108 18.26 -1.19 -8.13
N ASP A 109 18.55 -2.01 -9.14
CA ASP A 109 19.79 -1.92 -9.94
C ASP A 109 19.89 -0.57 -10.69
N GLU A 110 18.77 0.00 -11.12
CA GLU A 110 18.66 1.31 -11.76
C GLU A 110 18.70 2.49 -10.76
N CYS A 111 18.89 2.23 -9.46
CA CYS A 111 18.84 3.24 -8.38
C CYS A 111 17.51 4.01 -8.33
N ARG A 112 16.41 3.37 -8.70
CA ARG A 112 15.06 3.91 -8.65
C ARG A 112 14.23 3.37 -7.49
N LEU A 113 14.70 2.36 -6.77
CA LEU A 113 14.08 1.79 -5.57
C LEU A 113 14.97 2.08 -4.37
N ASP A 114 14.47 2.88 -3.45
CA ASP A 114 15.11 3.16 -2.17
C ASP A 114 14.62 2.14 -1.11
N LEU A 115 15.55 1.40 -0.53
CA LEU A 115 15.24 0.46 0.56
C LEU A 115 15.43 1.16 1.90
N ILE A 116 14.36 1.16 2.70
CA ILE A 116 14.30 1.87 3.98
C ILE A 116 14.12 0.90 5.16
N ASP A 117 14.49 1.40 6.34
CA ASP A 117 14.10 0.82 7.61
C ASP A 117 13.03 1.73 8.26
N ALA A 118 11.85 1.19 8.58
CA ALA A 118 10.77 1.92 9.22
C ALA A 118 10.95 1.92 10.76
N PRO A 119 10.49 2.97 11.49
CA PRO A 119 9.72 4.12 10.98
C PRO A 119 10.58 5.16 10.26
N LEU A 120 9.96 5.85 9.29
CA LEU A 120 10.61 6.91 8.51
C LEU A 120 9.63 8.04 8.19
N THR A 121 10.00 9.30 8.40
CA THR A 121 9.28 10.46 7.87
C THR A 121 9.64 10.62 6.39
N LEU A 122 8.71 10.30 5.50
CA LEU A 122 8.91 10.39 4.05
C LEU A 122 8.85 11.84 3.56
N ALA A 123 7.95 12.61 4.14
CA ALA A 123 7.77 14.04 3.88
C ALA A 123 7.03 14.68 5.07
N PRO A 124 6.98 16.00 5.20
CA PRO A 124 6.15 16.65 6.23
C PRO A 124 4.71 16.14 6.17
N GLY A 125 4.23 15.57 7.28
CA GLY A 125 2.90 15.01 7.41
C GLY A 125 2.71 13.62 6.75
N ILE A 126 3.78 12.92 6.36
CA ILE A 126 3.70 11.55 5.84
C ILE A 126 4.76 10.69 6.52
N GLU A 127 4.32 9.71 7.29
CA GLU A 127 5.18 8.77 8.00
C GLU A 127 4.96 7.34 7.49
N LEU A 128 6.04 6.61 7.28
CA LEU A 128 6.06 5.19 7.00
C LEU A 128 6.32 4.44 8.31
N LEU A 129 5.39 3.59 8.70
CA LEU A 129 5.42 2.83 9.94
C LEU A 129 5.54 1.33 9.65
N PRO A 130 6.16 0.53 10.53
CA PRO A 130 6.18 -0.91 10.35
C PRO A 130 4.78 -1.49 10.56
N GLY A 131 4.36 -2.40 9.67
CA GLY A 131 3.10 -3.14 9.73
C GLY A 131 3.31 -4.65 9.55
N ALA A 132 4.45 -5.17 10.03
CA ALA A 132 4.82 -6.56 9.82
C ALA A 132 3.78 -7.56 10.35
N GLY A 133 3.73 -8.73 9.71
CA GLY A 133 2.82 -9.81 10.04
C GLY A 133 2.30 -10.51 8.80
N HIS A 134 1.60 -9.79 7.94
CA HIS A 134 1.16 -10.30 6.64
C HIS A 134 2.37 -10.62 5.77
N THR A 135 3.31 -9.68 5.68
CA THR A 135 4.67 -9.91 5.21
C THR A 135 5.69 -9.36 6.21
N PRO A 136 6.97 -9.79 6.15
CA PRO A 136 7.97 -9.37 7.13
C PRO A 136 8.33 -7.90 7.08
N GLY A 137 8.18 -7.26 5.94
CA GLY A 137 8.55 -5.87 5.72
C GLY A 137 7.38 -4.98 5.34
N GLU A 138 6.16 -5.39 5.61
CA GLU A 138 5.00 -4.56 5.32
C GLU A 138 5.04 -3.22 6.01
N LEU A 139 4.64 -2.18 5.28
CA LEU A 139 4.56 -0.80 5.77
C LEU A 139 3.11 -0.38 5.95
N MET A 140 2.88 0.50 6.91
CA MET A 140 1.68 1.31 7.03
C MET A 140 2.04 2.77 6.73
N VAL A 141 1.09 3.56 6.26
CA VAL A 141 1.32 4.97 5.94
C VAL A 141 0.38 5.86 6.77
N LEU A 142 0.95 6.67 7.65
CA LEU A 142 0.21 7.69 8.41
C LEU A 142 0.32 9.03 7.67
N ILE A 143 -0.81 9.66 7.41
CA ILE A 143 -0.91 10.90 6.65
C ILE A 143 -1.64 11.94 7.47
N ASP A 144 -1.01 13.08 7.74
CA ASP A 144 -1.67 14.24 8.35
C ASP A 144 -2.64 14.88 7.37
N THR A 145 -3.86 15.06 7.77
CA THR A 145 -4.91 15.68 6.96
C THR A 145 -5.66 16.75 7.73
N ALA A 146 -6.48 17.56 7.06
CA ALA A 146 -7.30 18.57 7.69
C ALA A 146 -8.35 17.99 8.66
N VAL A 147 -8.63 16.69 8.60
CA VAL A 147 -9.56 15.98 9.48
C VAL A 147 -8.87 15.10 10.52
N GLY A 148 -7.56 15.27 10.70
CA GLY A 148 -6.70 14.46 11.56
C GLY A 148 -5.88 13.42 10.79
N GLY A 149 -5.10 12.62 11.49
CA GLY A 149 -4.28 11.58 10.88
C GLY A 149 -5.12 10.47 10.22
N VAL A 150 -4.75 10.09 9.01
CA VAL A 150 -5.33 8.94 8.28
C VAL A 150 -4.24 7.87 8.17
N LEU A 151 -4.46 6.73 8.79
CA LEU A 151 -3.57 5.57 8.72
C LEU A 151 -4.06 4.60 7.64
N LEU A 152 -3.26 4.41 6.61
CA LEU A 152 -3.45 3.35 5.61
C LEU A 152 -2.71 2.11 6.11
N THR A 153 -3.42 1.06 6.48
CA THR A 153 -2.82 -0.16 7.05
C THR A 153 -2.43 -1.18 6.00
N ALA A 154 -2.87 -1.01 4.75
CA ALA A 154 -2.75 -2.02 3.71
C ALA A 154 -3.19 -3.41 4.22
N ASP A 155 -2.38 -4.44 3.99
CA ASP A 155 -2.72 -5.82 4.34
C ASP A 155 -2.28 -6.23 5.75
N ALA A 156 -1.65 -5.31 6.52
CA ALA A 156 -1.54 -5.49 7.97
C ALA A 156 -2.95 -5.64 8.61
N VAL A 157 -3.96 -4.99 7.99
CA VAL A 157 -5.39 -5.20 8.28
C VAL A 157 -6.16 -5.22 6.95
N HIS A 158 -6.69 -6.38 6.54
CA HIS A 158 -7.49 -6.47 5.30
C HIS A 158 -8.90 -5.91 5.48
N PHE A 159 -9.54 -6.20 6.62
CA PHE A 159 -10.91 -5.80 6.94
C PHE A 159 -10.99 -5.25 8.36
N ASP A 160 -11.85 -4.28 8.60
CA ASP A 160 -12.04 -3.68 9.94
C ASP A 160 -12.33 -4.74 11.01
N GLU A 161 -13.04 -5.81 10.66
CA GLU A 161 -13.37 -6.94 11.54
C GLU A 161 -12.14 -7.67 12.10
N GLU A 162 -11.02 -7.71 11.37
CA GLU A 162 -9.77 -8.32 11.84
C GLU A 162 -9.24 -7.60 13.08
N LEU A 163 -9.21 -6.28 13.02
CA LEU A 163 -8.74 -5.44 14.12
C LEU A 163 -9.70 -5.49 15.29
N GLU A 164 -11.02 -5.42 15.04
CA GLU A 164 -12.05 -5.49 16.05
C GLU A 164 -12.05 -6.81 16.83
N ARG A 165 -11.85 -7.92 16.12
CA ARG A 165 -11.88 -9.27 16.71
C ARG A 165 -10.52 -9.82 17.07
N ARG A 166 -9.43 -9.14 16.75
CA ARG A 166 -8.07 -9.66 16.89
C ARG A 166 -7.89 -11.00 16.15
N MET A 167 -8.49 -11.12 14.97
CA MET A 167 -8.48 -12.32 14.13
C MET A 167 -7.73 -12.05 12.83
N PRO A 168 -6.44 -12.38 12.75
CA PRO A 168 -5.64 -12.14 11.55
C PRO A 168 -6.21 -12.86 10.33
N PHE A 169 -6.09 -12.22 9.17
CA PHE A 169 -6.42 -12.86 7.91
C PHE A 169 -5.55 -14.11 7.68
N ARG A 170 -6.05 -15.05 6.89
CA ARG A 170 -5.40 -16.37 6.73
C ARG A 170 -4.00 -16.35 6.12
N HIS A 171 -3.65 -15.28 5.41
CA HIS A 171 -2.35 -15.12 4.78
C HIS A 171 -1.46 -14.23 5.64
N MET A 172 -0.89 -14.81 6.69
CA MET A 172 0.08 -14.16 7.57
C MET A 172 1.38 -14.95 7.59
N CYS A 173 2.50 -14.26 7.45
CA CYS A 173 3.83 -14.85 7.60
C CYS A 173 4.22 -15.02 9.07
N ASP A 174 3.78 -14.08 9.93
CA ASP A 174 4.09 -14.07 11.37
C ASP A 174 2.90 -13.53 12.17
N LEU A 175 2.27 -14.42 12.95
CA LEU A 175 1.12 -14.08 13.78
C LEU A 175 1.48 -13.21 14.99
N VAL A 176 2.70 -13.31 15.50
CA VAL A 176 3.15 -12.49 16.64
C VAL A 176 3.37 -11.06 16.16
N ALA A 177 4.08 -10.89 15.05
CA ALA A 177 4.27 -9.57 14.45
C ALA A 177 2.93 -8.93 14.02
N ALA A 178 1.96 -9.72 13.55
CA ALA A 178 0.61 -9.22 13.25
C ALA A 178 -0.10 -8.69 14.51
N ALA A 179 0.01 -9.39 15.64
CA ALA A 179 -0.54 -8.92 16.90
C ALA A 179 0.13 -7.63 17.37
N ASP A 180 1.46 -7.54 17.27
CA ASP A 180 2.22 -6.33 17.59
C ASP A 180 1.80 -5.13 16.69
N SER A 181 1.52 -5.38 15.41
CA SER A 181 1.01 -4.38 14.47
C SER A 181 -0.39 -3.89 14.85
N TYR A 182 -1.28 -4.79 15.29
CA TYR A 182 -2.61 -4.41 15.80
C TYR A 182 -2.51 -3.55 17.06
N ASP A 183 -1.61 -3.88 17.99
CA ASP A 183 -1.37 -3.08 19.18
C ASP A 183 -0.82 -1.69 18.86
N ALA A 184 0.06 -1.59 17.87
CA ALA A 184 0.58 -0.31 17.38
C ALA A 184 -0.53 0.55 16.72
N ILE A 185 -1.44 -0.05 15.95
CA ILE A 185 -2.59 0.63 15.35
C ILE A 185 -3.51 1.17 16.45
N ASP A 186 -3.83 0.35 17.46
CA ASP A 186 -4.66 0.80 18.58
C ASP A 186 -4.00 1.94 19.36
N ALA A 187 -2.70 1.88 19.61
CA ALA A 187 -1.97 2.97 20.26
C ALA A 187 -2.04 4.30 19.47
N LEU A 188 -1.99 4.24 18.12
CA LEU A 188 -2.16 5.41 17.26
C LEU A 188 -3.59 5.96 17.33
N ARG A 189 -4.60 5.10 17.41
CA ARG A 189 -6.01 5.50 17.60
C ARG A 189 -6.22 6.14 18.96
N ASP A 190 -5.76 5.49 20.02
CA ASP A 190 -5.94 5.93 21.41
C ASP A 190 -5.24 7.25 21.71
N SER A 191 -4.07 7.48 21.11
CA SER A 191 -3.35 8.77 21.20
C SER A 191 -3.99 9.90 20.38
N GLY A 192 -4.92 9.57 19.46
CA GLY A 192 -5.49 10.50 18.51
C GLY A 192 -4.59 10.81 17.31
N ALA A 193 -3.43 10.16 17.18
CA ALA A 193 -2.55 10.32 16.03
C ALA A 193 -3.19 9.79 14.75
N ALA A 194 -3.94 8.69 14.83
CA ALA A 194 -4.76 8.16 13.73
C ALA A 194 -6.25 8.40 14.03
N ALA A 195 -6.81 9.48 13.52
CA ALA A 195 -8.24 9.76 13.59
C ALA A 195 -9.07 8.80 12.73
N ARG A 196 -8.44 8.21 11.70
CA ARG A 196 -9.03 7.20 10.81
C ARG A 196 -8.01 6.11 10.54
N VAL A 197 -8.48 4.86 10.58
CA VAL A 197 -7.73 3.67 10.17
C VAL A 197 -8.43 3.10 8.95
N ILE A 198 -7.69 2.86 7.88
CA ILE A 198 -8.19 2.41 6.58
C ILE A 198 -7.56 1.05 6.27
N ALA A 199 -8.37 0.00 6.38
CA ALA A 199 -7.98 -1.35 6.04
C ALA A 199 -7.84 -1.55 4.52
N GLY A 200 -6.95 -2.45 4.08
CA GLY A 200 -6.55 -2.58 2.68
C GLY A 200 -7.67 -3.05 1.74
N HIS A 201 -8.54 -3.93 2.19
CA HIS A 201 -9.54 -4.60 1.36
C HIS A 201 -10.99 -4.38 1.80
N GLU A 202 -11.27 -3.40 2.69
CA GLU A 202 -12.59 -3.14 3.24
C GLU A 202 -13.53 -2.49 2.19
N PRO A 203 -14.57 -3.20 1.72
CA PRO A 203 -15.47 -2.68 0.69
C PRO A 203 -16.43 -1.60 1.20
N ALA A 204 -16.65 -1.52 2.52
CA ALA A 204 -17.58 -0.58 3.13
C ALA A 204 -17.17 0.88 2.91
N TYR A 205 -15.88 1.15 2.67
CA TYR A 205 -15.38 2.52 2.47
C TYR A 205 -15.98 3.21 1.25
N ARG A 206 -16.44 2.48 0.25
CA ARG A 206 -17.21 3.04 -0.88
C ARG A 206 -18.53 3.68 -0.45
N GLN A 207 -19.06 3.30 0.70
CA GLN A 207 -20.32 3.86 1.24
C GLN A 207 -20.05 4.93 2.30
N LEU A 208 -18.87 4.89 2.94
CA LEU A 208 -18.51 5.78 4.04
C LEU A 208 -17.86 7.09 3.58
N PHE A 209 -17.12 7.05 2.47
CA PHE A 209 -16.37 8.22 2.01
C PHE A 209 -17.00 8.83 0.76
N PRO A 210 -16.99 10.17 0.65
CA PRO A 210 -17.52 10.83 -0.53
C PRO A 210 -16.69 10.48 -1.78
N PRO A 211 -17.37 10.27 -2.92
CA PRO A 211 -16.68 9.98 -4.17
C PRO A 211 -15.92 11.21 -4.66
N HIS A 212 -14.79 10.97 -5.34
CA HIS A 212 -14.05 12.05 -5.98
C HIS A 212 -14.79 12.56 -7.22
N PRO A 213 -14.99 13.90 -7.40
CA PRO A 213 -15.83 14.45 -8.48
C PRO A 213 -15.42 14.05 -9.90
N LYS A 214 -14.12 13.86 -10.14
CA LYS A 214 -13.60 13.46 -11.46
C LYS A 214 -13.69 11.96 -11.75
N LEU A 215 -13.85 11.12 -10.72
CA LEU A 215 -13.82 9.66 -10.87
C LEU A 215 -14.73 9.00 -9.81
N PRO A 216 -16.03 9.31 -9.79
CA PRO A 216 -16.90 8.99 -8.67
C PRO A 216 -17.14 7.50 -8.44
N GLU A 217 -16.97 6.66 -9.46
CA GLU A 217 -17.18 5.21 -9.35
C GLU A 217 -15.96 4.46 -8.79
N HIS A 218 -14.78 5.09 -8.82
CA HIS A 218 -13.51 4.41 -8.55
C HIS A 218 -12.59 5.13 -7.55
N ALA A 219 -12.84 6.39 -7.24
CA ALA A 219 -12.02 7.16 -6.31
C ALA A 219 -12.86 7.82 -5.21
N PHE A 220 -12.33 7.80 -3.97
CA PHE A 220 -12.99 8.32 -2.77
C PHE A 220 -12.03 9.22 -1.99
N ILE A 221 -12.58 10.22 -1.30
CA ILE A 221 -11.79 11.22 -0.57
C ILE A 221 -11.75 10.84 0.91
N LEU A 222 -10.68 10.17 1.34
CA LEU A 222 -10.52 9.70 2.71
C LEU A 222 -10.31 10.83 3.74
N SER A 223 -9.85 12.00 3.29
CA SER A 223 -9.64 13.19 4.12
C SER A 223 -10.86 14.14 4.18
N ALA A 224 -11.99 13.79 3.59
CA ALA A 224 -13.21 14.58 3.69
C ALA A 224 -13.89 14.39 5.07
N ALA A 225 -14.66 15.38 5.52
CA ALA A 225 -15.57 15.21 6.64
C ALA A 225 -16.65 14.17 6.29
N ILE A 226 -16.90 13.24 7.21
CA ILE A 226 -17.96 12.22 7.09
C ILE A 226 -19.21 12.76 7.72
#